data_d0c7bc599ae079918b824bc6f0256784
#
_entry.id   d0c7bc599ae079918b824bc6f0256784
#
_cell.length_a   1.000
_cell.length_b   1.000
_cell.length_c   1.000
_cell.angle_alpha   90.00
_cell.angle_beta   90.00
_cell.angle_gamma   90.00
#
_symmetry.space_group_name_H-M   'P 1'
#
loop_
_entity.id
_entity.type
_entity.pdbx_description
1 polymer ?
#
loop_
_entity_poly.entity_id
_entity_poly.type
_entity_poly.pdbx_seq_one_letter_code
_entity_poly.pdbx_strand_id
1 'polypeptide(L)' 'MRNRMRVLRAEKDWTQAQLAGVIGVSRQAIVAVENGKYEPALPLAFRIARAFGKNVEDVFLWEDGDAPPQER' A
#
# COMPACT_ATOMS: atom_id res chain seq x y z
N MET A 1 0.15 -6.40 7.61
CA MET A 1 1.11 -6.52 6.49
C MET A 1 1.96 -5.27 6.42
N ARG A 2 3.25 -5.44 6.28
CA ARG A 2 4.15 -4.30 6.17
C ARG A 2 4.17 -3.78 4.74
N ASN A 3 4.47 -2.51 4.61
CA ASN A 3 4.51 -1.90 3.29
C ASN A 3 5.56 -0.80 3.26
N ARG A 4 5.87 -0.34 2.06
CA ARG A 4 6.85 0.70 1.83
C ARG A 4 6.21 2.00 1.36
N MET A 5 4.93 2.18 1.62
CA MET A 5 4.22 3.34 1.10
C MET A 5 4.81 4.66 1.59
N ARG A 6 5.22 4.72 2.86
CA ARG A 6 5.78 5.95 3.40
C ARG A 6 7.08 6.33 2.69
N VAL A 7 7.95 5.33 2.46
CA VAL A 7 9.21 5.57 1.77
C VAL A 7 8.95 6.01 0.33
N LEU A 8 8.02 5.32 -0.35
CA LEU A 8 7.72 5.64 -1.74
C LEU A 8 7.07 7.01 -1.88
N ARG A 9 6.23 7.37 -0.90
CA ARG A 9 5.66 8.73 -0.89
C ARG A 9 6.76 9.78 -0.74
N ALA A 10 7.70 9.52 0.16
CA ALA A 10 8.80 10.46 0.38
C ALA A 10 9.62 10.65 -0.89
N GLU A 11 9.84 9.57 -1.64
CA GLU A 11 10.58 9.65 -2.88
C GLU A 11 9.89 10.53 -3.91
N LYS A 12 8.56 10.62 -3.85
CA LYS A 12 7.78 11.44 -4.76
C LYS A 12 7.38 12.78 -4.16
N ASP A 13 7.80 13.05 -2.93
CA ASP A 13 7.40 14.26 -2.20
C ASP A 13 5.89 14.39 -2.08
N TRP A 14 5.21 13.28 -1.88
CA TRP A 14 3.76 13.26 -1.71
C TRP A 14 3.39 13.19 -0.23
N THR A 15 2.43 14.02 0.15
CA THR A 15 1.74 13.83 1.43
C THR A 15 0.75 12.68 1.30
N GLN A 16 0.24 12.22 2.44
CA GLN A 16 -0.82 11.21 2.41
C GLN A 16 -2.03 11.70 1.65
N ALA A 17 -2.38 12.97 1.83
CA ALA A 17 -3.52 13.55 1.12
C ALA A 17 -3.28 13.58 -0.38
N GLN A 18 -2.06 13.90 -0.81
CA GLN A 18 -1.75 13.92 -2.24
C GLN A 18 -1.83 12.53 -2.84
N LEU A 19 -1.30 11.53 -2.15
CA LEU A 19 -1.41 10.16 -2.63
C LEU A 19 -2.87 9.73 -2.71
N ALA A 20 -3.65 10.06 -1.68
CA ALA A 20 -5.07 9.74 -1.67
C ALA A 20 -5.77 10.34 -2.89
N GLY A 21 -5.44 11.59 -3.22
CA GLY A 21 -6.01 12.26 -4.39
C GLY A 21 -5.63 11.58 -5.70
N VAL A 22 -4.37 11.14 -5.82
CA VAL A 22 -3.91 10.46 -7.03
C VAL A 22 -4.68 9.15 -7.23
N ILE A 23 -4.90 8.42 -6.13
CA ILE A 23 -5.54 7.12 -6.20
C ILE A 23 -7.06 7.24 -6.26
N GLY A 24 -7.62 8.30 -5.68
CA GLY A 24 -9.06 8.50 -5.66
C GLY A 24 -9.72 7.87 -4.45
N VAL A 25 -9.04 7.90 -3.30
CA VAL A 25 -9.61 7.39 -2.05
C VAL A 25 -9.44 8.46 -0.97
N SER A 26 -10.02 8.22 0.20
CA SER A 26 -9.89 9.18 1.29
C SER A 26 -8.49 9.12 1.91
N ARG A 27 -8.11 10.23 2.55
CA ARG A 27 -6.84 10.27 3.27
C ARG A 27 -6.82 9.24 4.39
N GLN A 28 -7.96 9.05 5.06
CA GLN A 28 -8.03 8.06 6.14
C GLN A 28 -7.75 6.65 5.63
N ALA A 29 -8.18 6.35 4.42
CA ALA A 29 -7.89 5.04 3.84
C ALA A 29 -6.38 4.86 3.66
N ILE A 30 -5.70 5.90 3.18
CA ILE A 30 -4.24 5.82 3.03
C ILE A 30 -3.57 5.66 4.38
N VAL A 31 -4.00 6.42 5.39
CA VAL A 31 -3.43 6.31 6.72
C VAL A 31 -3.57 4.89 7.26
N ALA A 32 -4.76 4.32 7.13
CA ALA A 32 -5.02 2.98 7.64
C ALA A 32 -4.17 1.93 6.93
N VAL A 33 -4.00 2.05 5.63
CA VAL A 33 -3.18 1.10 4.88
C VAL A 33 -1.71 1.25 5.26
N GLU A 34 -1.21 2.48 5.36
CA GLU A 34 0.20 2.69 5.72
C GLU A 34 0.52 2.16 7.10
N ASN A 35 -0.42 2.28 8.02
CA ASN A 35 -0.21 1.82 9.40
C ASN A 35 -0.38 0.32 9.56
N GLY A 36 -0.76 -0.38 8.51
CA GLY A 36 -0.95 -1.82 8.57
C GLY A 36 -2.24 -2.24 9.24
N LYS A 37 -3.14 -1.30 9.52
CA LYS A 37 -4.41 -1.61 10.17
C LYS A 37 -5.46 -2.08 9.19
N TYR A 38 -5.26 -1.85 7.92
CA TYR A 38 -6.21 -2.19 6.88
C TYR A 38 -5.43 -2.75 5.69
N GLU A 39 -5.79 -3.94 5.28
CA GLU A 39 -5.18 -4.55 4.10
C GLU A 39 -6.06 -4.24 2.90
N PRO A 40 -5.51 -3.58 1.89
CA PRO A 40 -6.34 -3.19 0.75
C PRO A 40 -6.76 -4.41 -0.05
N ALA A 41 -7.98 -4.35 -0.58
CA ALA A 41 -8.40 -5.34 -1.56
C ALA A 41 -7.50 -5.24 -2.79
N LEU A 42 -7.46 -6.30 -3.55
CA LEU A 42 -6.54 -6.38 -4.68
C LEU A 42 -6.65 -5.20 -5.65
N PRO A 43 -7.85 -4.75 -6.03
CA PRO A 43 -7.92 -3.60 -6.94
C PRO A 43 -7.27 -2.36 -6.36
N LEU A 44 -7.46 -2.10 -5.08
CA LEU A 44 -6.84 -0.94 -4.44
C LEU A 44 -5.33 -1.11 -4.36
N ALA A 45 -4.86 -2.32 -4.05
CA ALA A 45 -3.43 -2.58 -3.98
C ALA A 45 -2.76 -2.31 -5.34
N PHE A 46 -3.39 -2.72 -6.43
CA PHE A 46 -2.88 -2.43 -7.76
C PHE A 46 -2.85 -0.95 -8.06
N ARG A 47 -3.89 -0.23 -7.65
CA ARG A 47 -3.94 1.22 -7.89
C ARG A 47 -2.84 1.94 -7.13
N ILE A 48 -2.59 1.53 -5.91
CA ILE A 48 -1.51 2.10 -5.10
C ILE A 48 -0.17 1.84 -5.77
N ALA A 49 0.09 0.60 -6.14
CA ALA A 49 1.36 0.25 -6.77
C ALA A 49 1.56 1.02 -8.07
N ARG A 50 0.50 1.13 -8.86
CA ARG A 50 0.56 1.83 -10.14
C ARG A 50 0.85 3.31 -9.94
N ALA A 51 0.29 3.91 -8.88
CA ALA A 51 0.55 5.31 -8.58
C ALA A 51 2.03 5.56 -8.33
N PHE A 52 2.72 4.58 -7.76
CA PHE A 52 4.16 4.66 -7.51
C PHE A 52 5.01 4.16 -8.68
N GLY A 53 4.38 3.61 -9.72
CA GLY A 53 5.12 3.02 -10.82
C GLY A 53 5.85 1.74 -10.40
N LYS A 54 5.29 0.99 -9.48
CA LYS A 54 5.90 -0.21 -8.92
C LYS A 54 4.95 -1.39 -9.05
N ASN A 55 5.48 -2.58 -8.83
CA ASN A 55 4.65 -3.77 -8.71
C ASN A 55 4.08 -3.85 -7.31
N VAL A 56 2.96 -4.58 -7.16
CA VAL A 56 2.32 -4.72 -5.85
C VAL A 56 3.30 -5.26 -4.82
N GLU A 57 4.10 -6.23 -5.18
CA GLU A 57 5.03 -6.86 -4.23
C GLU A 57 6.21 -5.95 -3.88
N ASP A 58 6.41 -4.87 -4.61
CA ASP A 58 7.42 -3.87 -4.25
C ASP A 58 6.88 -2.89 -3.23
N VAL A 59 5.57 -2.81 -3.08
CA VAL A 59 4.91 -1.90 -2.16
C VAL A 59 4.50 -2.63 -0.89
N PHE A 60 3.87 -3.78 -1.03
CA PHE A 60 3.33 -4.55 0.09
C PHE A 60 4.23 -5.75 0.32
N LEU A 61 4.84 -5.79 1.50
CA LEU A 61 5.86 -6.77 1.80
C LEU A 61 5.20 -7.99 2.43
N TRP A 62 5.46 -9.15 1.83
CA TRP A 62 4.94 -10.41 2.33
C TRP A 62 5.95 -10.99 3.32
N GLU A 63 5.48 -11.32 4.50
CA GLU A 63 6.33 -11.90 5.53
C GLU A 63 5.75 -13.23 5.95
N ASP A 64 6.61 -14.09 6.50
CA ASP A 64 6.18 -15.43 6.93
C ASP A 64 4.99 -15.35 7.90
N GLY A 65 5.01 -14.34 8.79
CA GLY A 65 3.93 -14.18 9.73
C GLY A 65 2.60 -13.76 9.10
N ASP A 66 2.64 -13.22 7.88
CA ASP A 66 1.45 -12.81 7.15
C ASP A 66 0.90 -13.93 6.29
N ALA A 67 1.70 -14.94 6.01
CA ALA A 67 1.30 -15.97 5.07
C ALA A 67 0.17 -16.81 5.64
N PRO A 68 -0.86 -17.12 4.85
CA PRO A 68 -1.87 -18.05 5.31
C PRO A 68 -1.26 -19.44 5.42
N PRO A 69 -1.90 -20.34 6.17
CA PRO A 69 -1.43 -21.71 6.22
C PRO A 69 -1.32 -22.28 4.82
N GLN A 70 -0.23 -22.97 4.58
CA GLN A 70 0.03 -23.50 3.25
C GLN A 70 -0.67 -24.82 3.05
N GLU A 71 -1.25 -24.93 1.89
CA GLU A 71 -1.86 -26.17 1.43
C GLU A 71 -0.95 -26.80 0.41
N ARG A 72 -0.59 -28.02 0.64
CA ARG A 72 0.29 -28.69 -0.32
C ARG A 72 -0.31 -29.99 -0.77
#